data_be32906b6b3cee5550e3b2fe5e8c0c6e
#
_entry.id   be32906b6b3cee5550e3b2fe5e8c0c6e
#
_cell.length_a   1.000
_cell.length_b   1.000
_cell.length_c   1.000
_cell.angle_alpha   90.00
_cell.angle_beta   90.00
_cell.angle_gamma   90.00
#
_symmetry.space_group_name_H-M   'P 1'
#
loop_
_entity.id
_entity.type
_entity.pdbx_description
1 polymer ?
#
loop_
_entity_poly.entity_id
_entity_poly.type
_entity_poly.pdbx_seq_one_letter_code
_entity_poly.pdbx_strand_id
1 'polypeptide(L)'
;SPSFFTALPPSDSFSTPFIVPIPRSTRMERSLNGKSLHTGEEVTLTLKPAEANAGIVFRRVDLYGKPNVVPRVENVSDFVRSTTITEGNAKVHTIEHVLSALSGCGVDNAVVELDASEPPIMDGSARPYANLVQEAELVEQDAEREYYVLDEPISVTSCNRSIIALPHDGF
;
A
#
# COMPACT_ATOMS: atom_id res chain seq x y z
N SER A 1 -34.14 -17.45 14.39
CA SER A 1 -34.30 -16.22 15.17
C SER A 1 -33.97 -15.03 14.28
N PRO A 2 -34.83 -14.02 14.22
CA PRO A 2 -34.71 -12.93 13.27
C PRO A 2 -33.66 -11.92 13.73
N SER A 3 -32.77 -11.55 12.81
CA SER A 3 -31.84 -10.44 12.93
C SER A 3 -32.60 -9.11 12.88
N PHE A 4 -32.55 -8.36 13.96
CA PHE A 4 -33.00 -6.98 13.98
C PHE A 4 -31.91 -6.08 13.42
N PHE A 5 -32.07 -5.63 12.19
CA PHE A 5 -31.37 -4.45 11.69
C PHE A 5 -32.36 -3.27 11.80
N THR A 6 -32.09 -2.38 12.73
CA THR A 6 -32.80 -1.09 12.79
C THR A 6 -32.02 -0.14 11.89
N ALA A 7 -32.64 0.29 10.79
CA ALA A 7 -32.07 1.34 9.94
C ALA A 7 -31.98 2.64 10.76
N LEU A 8 -30.80 3.23 10.80
CA LEU A 8 -30.61 4.59 11.32
C LEU A 8 -31.23 5.58 10.31
N PRO A 9 -31.83 6.70 10.78
CA PRO A 9 -32.40 7.70 9.89
C PRO A 9 -31.31 8.34 9.03
N PRO A 10 -31.64 8.78 7.78
CA PRO A 10 -30.72 9.46 6.92
C PRO A 10 -30.24 10.76 7.58
N SER A 11 -28.94 10.94 7.72
CA SER A 11 -28.33 12.19 8.17
C SER A 11 -28.51 13.24 7.07
N ASP A 12 -28.98 14.41 7.45
CA ASP A 12 -29.11 15.57 6.57
C ASP A 12 -27.79 15.86 5.86
N SER A 13 -27.91 16.02 4.55
CA SER A 13 -26.81 16.25 3.63
C SER A 13 -26.08 17.55 3.93
N PHE A 14 -24.96 17.47 4.64
CA PHE A 14 -23.92 18.49 4.57
C PHE A 14 -23.04 18.17 3.36
N SER A 15 -23.34 18.82 2.24
CA SER A 15 -22.45 18.83 1.06
C SER A 15 -21.26 19.75 1.35
N THR A 16 -20.31 19.25 2.12
CA THR A 16 -18.95 19.81 2.07
C THR A 16 -18.39 19.46 0.71
N PRO A 17 -17.82 20.43 -0.07
CA PRO A 17 -17.22 20.08 -1.34
C PRO A 17 -16.10 19.05 -1.07
N PHE A 18 -16.28 17.85 -1.59
CA PHE A 18 -15.27 16.80 -1.50
C PHE A 18 -14.06 17.28 -2.29
N ILE A 19 -13.06 17.83 -1.60
CA ILE A 19 -11.78 18.13 -2.23
C ILE A 19 -11.17 16.77 -2.52
N VAL A 20 -11.23 16.34 -3.79
CA VAL A 20 -10.56 15.14 -4.26
C VAL A 20 -9.06 15.40 -4.09
N PRO A 21 -8.36 14.78 -3.13
CA PRO A 21 -6.94 15.01 -2.96
C PRO A 21 -6.21 14.60 -4.23
N ILE A 22 -5.29 15.44 -4.67
CA ILE A 22 -4.45 15.22 -5.84
C ILE A 22 -3.51 14.05 -5.52
N PRO A 23 -3.34 13.07 -6.43
CA PRO A 23 -2.41 11.98 -6.23
C PRO A 23 -0.98 12.47 -6.18
N ARG A 24 -0.13 11.79 -5.44
CA ARG A 24 1.27 12.19 -5.24
C ARG A 24 2.24 11.05 -5.57
N SER A 25 3.38 11.46 -6.08
CA SER A 25 4.55 10.61 -6.28
C SER A 25 5.78 11.24 -5.61
N THR A 26 6.92 10.57 -5.68
CA THR A 26 8.20 11.17 -5.28
C THR A 26 8.79 11.98 -6.44
N ARG A 27 9.59 13.01 -6.11
CA ARG A 27 10.29 13.85 -7.10
C ARG A 27 11.54 13.18 -7.62
N MET A 28 12.27 12.49 -6.73
CA MET A 28 13.55 11.88 -7.05
C MET A 28 13.67 10.49 -6.45
N GLU A 29 14.61 9.72 -6.95
CA GLU A 29 14.91 8.42 -6.40
C GLU A 29 15.76 8.52 -5.12
N ARG A 30 15.54 7.61 -4.19
CA ARG A 30 16.30 7.43 -2.96
C ARG A 30 16.42 5.96 -2.64
N SER A 31 17.54 5.59 -2.05
CA SER A 31 17.84 4.19 -1.72
C SER A 31 18.08 4.00 -0.23
N LEU A 32 17.75 2.81 0.24
CA LEU A 32 17.93 2.34 1.60
C LEU A 32 18.57 0.95 1.56
N ASN A 33 19.66 0.75 2.31
CA ASN A 33 20.37 -0.51 2.38
C ASN A 33 20.22 -1.12 3.78
N GLY A 34 20.07 -2.43 3.85
CA GLY A 34 20.01 -3.16 5.12
C GLY A 34 19.76 -4.64 4.93
N LYS A 35 19.53 -5.34 6.02
CA LYS A 35 19.23 -6.78 6.00
C LYS A 35 17.74 -7.06 5.99
N SER A 36 17.35 -8.06 5.25
CA SER A 36 16.00 -8.63 5.29
C SER A 36 15.75 -9.39 6.60
N LEU A 37 14.50 -9.43 7.05
CA LEU A 37 14.13 -10.05 8.32
C LEU A 37 14.23 -11.58 8.29
N HIS A 38 13.67 -12.21 7.26
CA HIS A 38 13.52 -13.67 7.18
C HIS A 38 14.67 -14.32 6.41
N THR A 39 15.14 -13.69 5.33
CA THR A 39 16.22 -14.24 4.52
C THR A 39 17.62 -13.89 5.07
N GLY A 40 17.73 -12.79 5.80
CA GLY A 40 19.02 -12.29 6.32
C GLY A 40 19.96 -11.74 5.24
N GLU A 41 19.49 -11.63 3.99
CA GLU A 41 20.26 -11.11 2.87
C GLU A 41 20.44 -9.60 2.97
N GLU A 42 21.59 -9.10 2.52
CA GLU A 42 21.75 -7.66 2.28
C GLU A 42 20.91 -7.26 1.09
N VAL A 43 20.13 -6.20 1.23
CA VAL A 43 19.22 -5.72 0.19
C VAL A 43 19.26 -4.21 0.07
N THR A 44 19.18 -3.76 -1.17
CA THR A 44 18.96 -2.37 -1.53
C THR A 44 17.52 -2.19 -1.98
N LEU A 45 16.78 -1.34 -1.27
CA LEU A 45 15.50 -0.82 -1.71
C LEU A 45 15.70 0.56 -2.34
N THR A 46 15.24 0.75 -3.56
CA THR A 46 15.23 2.06 -4.23
C THR A 46 13.80 2.49 -4.49
N LEU A 47 13.39 3.60 -3.87
CA LEU A 47 12.12 4.26 -4.12
C LEU A 47 12.28 5.20 -5.32
N LYS A 48 11.43 5.06 -6.33
CA LYS A 48 11.47 5.85 -7.57
C LYS A 48 10.13 6.51 -7.86
N PRO A 49 10.15 7.68 -8.54
CA PRO A 49 8.95 8.27 -9.10
C PRO A 49 8.20 7.28 -10.01
N ALA A 50 6.89 7.41 -10.06
CA ALA A 50 6.04 6.74 -11.04
C ALA A 50 5.04 7.72 -11.66
N GLU A 51 4.54 7.39 -12.83
CA GLU A 51 3.51 8.16 -13.52
C GLU A 51 2.20 8.17 -12.73
N ALA A 52 1.36 9.16 -12.97
CA ALA A 52 0.03 9.23 -12.39
C ALA A 52 -0.77 7.95 -12.74
N ASN A 53 -1.53 7.46 -11.77
CA ASN A 53 -2.34 6.24 -11.87
C ASN A 53 -1.55 4.92 -12.04
N ALA A 54 -0.22 4.96 -11.86
CA ALA A 54 0.59 3.73 -11.87
C ALA A 54 0.38 2.88 -10.60
N GLY A 55 -0.04 3.51 -9.50
CA GLY A 55 -0.10 2.87 -8.21
C GLY A 55 1.28 2.56 -7.63
N ILE A 56 1.32 1.72 -6.61
CA ILE A 56 2.57 1.20 -6.06
C ILE A 56 2.95 -0.08 -6.80
N VAL A 57 4.20 -0.15 -7.26
CA VAL A 57 4.73 -1.31 -7.99
C VAL A 57 6.05 -1.73 -7.38
N PHE A 58 6.16 -2.99 -6.94
CA PHE A 58 7.44 -3.60 -6.59
C PHE A 58 8.11 -4.14 -7.84
N ARG A 59 9.43 -3.93 -7.98
CA ARG A 59 10.22 -4.42 -9.11
C ARG A 59 11.43 -5.18 -8.62
N ARG A 60 11.57 -6.44 -9.02
CA ARG A 60 12.71 -7.31 -8.69
C ARG A 60 13.83 -7.11 -9.71
N VAL A 61 14.77 -6.22 -9.39
CA VAL A 61 15.86 -5.85 -10.31
C VAL A 61 16.98 -6.89 -10.40
N ASP A 62 17.04 -7.82 -9.46
CA ASP A 62 17.94 -8.98 -9.43
C ASP A 62 17.49 -10.11 -10.35
N LEU A 63 16.22 -10.13 -10.77
CA LEU A 63 15.69 -11.17 -11.65
C LEU A 63 15.79 -10.77 -13.12
N TYR A 64 15.94 -11.78 -13.99
CA TYR A 64 15.95 -11.55 -15.43
C TYR A 64 14.63 -10.92 -15.89
N GLY A 65 14.73 -9.88 -16.71
CA GLY A 65 13.58 -9.11 -17.18
C GLY A 65 13.01 -8.12 -16.17
N LYS A 66 13.57 -8.05 -14.97
CA LYS A 66 13.17 -7.11 -13.89
C LYS A 66 11.66 -7.08 -13.70
N PRO A 67 11.02 -8.22 -13.37
CA PRO A 67 9.58 -8.32 -13.31
C PRO A 67 8.98 -7.40 -12.23
N ASN A 68 7.81 -6.87 -12.53
CA ASN A 68 6.98 -6.12 -11.59
C ASN A 68 6.08 -7.07 -10.80
N VAL A 69 5.77 -6.70 -9.56
CA VAL A 69 4.78 -7.35 -8.70
C VAL A 69 3.90 -6.27 -8.11
N VAL A 70 2.62 -6.27 -8.46
CA VAL A 70 1.68 -5.26 -7.96
C VAL A 70 1.06 -5.73 -6.65
N PRO A 71 1.03 -4.91 -5.58
CA PRO A 71 0.47 -5.29 -4.28
C PRO A 71 -1.06 -5.24 -4.30
N ARG A 72 -1.69 -6.15 -5.03
CA ARG A 72 -3.13 -6.39 -5.06
C ARG A 72 -3.48 -7.60 -4.22
N VAL A 73 -4.71 -7.67 -3.73
CA VAL A 73 -5.20 -8.79 -2.91
C VAL A 73 -5.06 -10.12 -3.65
N GLU A 74 -5.30 -10.12 -4.97
CA GLU A 74 -5.20 -11.30 -5.83
C GLU A 74 -3.77 -11.85 -5.94
N ASN A 75 -2.77 -11.00 -5.74
CA ASN A 75 -1.36 -11.37 -5.80
C ASN A 75 -0.82 -11.84 -4.43
N VAL A 76 -1.62 -11.74 -3.36
CA VAL A 76 -1.19 -12.20 -2.04
C VAL A 76 -1.16 -13.72 -2.01
N SER A 77 0.03 -14.29 -1.79
CA SER A 77 0.27 -15.73 -1.82
C SER A 77 0.51 -16.35 -0.44
N ASP A 78 0.88 -15.56 0.56
CA ASP A 78 1.13 -16.03 1.93
C ASP A 78 0.93 -14.90 2.94
N PHE A 79 0.42 -15.28 4.14
CA PHE A 79 0.21 -14.41 5.30
C PHE A 79 0.90 -14.93 6.57
N VAL A 80 1.74 -15.96 6.46
CA VAL A 80 2.41 -16.53 7.62
C VAL A 80 3.54 -15.61 8.05
N ARG A 81 3.30 -14.83 9.11
CA ARG A 81 4.22 -13.88 9.74
C ARG A 81 4.64 -12.68 8.87
N SER A 82 4.19 -12.61 7.63
CA SER A 82 4.43 -11.48 6.71
C SER A 82 3.43 -11.50 5.57
N THR A 83 3.24 -10.37 4.92
CA THR A 83 2.47 -10.30 3.68
C THR A 83 3.40 -10.54 2.50
N THR A 84 3.14 -11.62 1.76
CA THR A 84 3.89 -12.00 0.56
C THR A 84 3.02 -11.82 -0.66
N ILE A 85 3.53 -11.13 -1.67
CA ILE A 85 2.90 -11.01 -2.98
C ILE A 85 3.71 -11.76 -4.04
N THR A 86 3.00 -12.34 -5.01
CA THR A 86 3.61 -13.11 -6.10
C THR A 86 2.95 -12.77 -7.42
N GLU A 87 3.74 -12.55 -8.45
CA GLU A 87 3.27 -12.37 -9.82
C GLU A 87 4.23 -13.08 -10.78
N GLY A 88 3.72 -14.07 -11.51
CA GLY A 88 4.56 -14.96 -12.32
C GLY A 88 5.60 -15.70 -11.48
N ASN A 89 6.87 -15.49 -11.79
CA ASN A 89 8.01 -16.07 -11.06
C ASN A 89 8.62 -15.14 -10.01
N ALA A 90 8.10 -13.94 -9.86
CA ALA A 90 8.60 -12.96 -8.91
C ALA A 90 7.81 -13.00 -7.60
N LYS A 91 8.52 -12.90 -6.50
CA LYS A 91 7.99 -12.79 -5.14
C LYS A 91 8.57 -11.62 -4.42
N VAL A 92 7.74 -10.98 -3.58
CA VAL A 92 8.20 -9.99 -2.60
C VAL A 92 7.55 -10.30 -1.25
N HIS A 93 8.40 -10.50 -0.24
CA HIS A 93 7.99 -10.78 1.13
C HIS A 93 7.96 -9.51 1.97
N THR A 94 7.22 -9.52 3.08
CA THR A 94 7.28 -8.50 4.15
C THR A 94 7.07 -7.07 3.63
N ILE A 95 6.04 -6.89 2.79
CA ILE A 95 5.76 -5.59 2.14
C ILE A 95 5.05 -4.58 3.04
N GLU A 96 4.49 -5.02 4.16
CA GLU A 96 3.60 -4.25 5.04
C GLU A 96 4.25 -2.97 5.58
N HIS A 97 5.53 -2.99 5.95
CA HIS A 97 6.24 -1.83 6.49
C HIS A 97 6.45 -0.75 5.43
N VAL A 98 6.79 -1.16 4.21
CA VAL A 98 6.94 -0.25 3.05
C VAL A 98 5.59 0.37 2.69
N LEU A 99 4.55 -0.47 2.53
CA LEU A 99 3.21 0.01 2.18
C LEU A 99 2.63 0.94 3.25
N SER A 100 2.85 0.63 4.54
CA SER A 100 2.43 1.47 5.66
C SER A 100 3.08 2.86 5.60
N ALA A 101 4.38 2.93 5.29
CA ALA A 101 5.09 4.20 5.15
C ALA A 101 4.58 5.00 3.94
N LEU A 102 4.44 4.37 2.77
CA LEU A 102 3.94 5.02 1.56
C LEU A 102 2.53 5.56 1.77
N SER A 103 1.62 4.74 2.32
CA SER A 103 0.25 5.15 2.63
C SER A 103 0.21 6.28 3.67
N GLY A 104 0.96 6.15 4.77
CA GLY A 104 1.02 7.16 5.83
C GLY A 104 1.61 8.50 5.37
N CYS A 105 2.52 8.50 4.40
CA CYS A 105 3.07 9.71 3.77
C CYS A 105 2.20 10.22 2.61
N GLY A 106 1.17 9.48 2.21
CA GLY A 106 0.26 9.86 1.12
C GLY A 106 0.90 9.75 -0.25
N VAL A 107 1.73 8.73 -0.48
CA VAL A 107 2.27 8.37 -1.80
C VAL A 107 1.28 7.46 -2.50
N ASP A 108 0.81 7.88 -3.66
CA ASP A 108 -0.13 7.11 -4.47
C ASP A 108 0.57 6.30 -5.55
N ASN A 109 1.64 6.87 -6.12
CA ASN A 109 2.33 6.31 -7.27
C ASN A 109 3.83 6.23 -6.99
N ALA A 110 4.40 5.04 -6.99
CA ALA A 110 5.83 4.81 -6.82
C ALA A 110 6.26 3.45 -7.36
N VAL A 111 7.51 3.38 -7.84
CA VAL A 111 8.19 2.10 -8.07
C VAL A 111 9.15 1.83 -6.94
N VAL A 112 9.01 0.67 -6.31
CA VAL A 112 9.89 0.16 -5.26
C VAL A 112 10.76 -0.93 -5.86
N GLU A 113 11.99 -0.60 -6.23
CA GLU A 113 12.97 -1.57 -6.74
C GLU A 113 13.66 -2.31 -5.60
N LEU A 114 13.83 -3.62 -5.76
CA LEU A 114 14.50 -4.50 -4.80
C LEU A 114 15.49 -5.39 -5.54
N ASP A 115 16.72 -5.52 -5.02
CA ASP A 115 17.73 -6.45 -5.50
C ASP A 115 17.72 -7.80 -4.75
N ALA A 116 16.69 -8.03 -3.91
CA ALA A 116 16.41 -9.28 -3.22
C ALA A 116 14.89 -9.49 -3.07
N SER A 117 14.49 -10.64 -2.50
CA SER A 117 13.07 -11.02 -2.37
C SER A 117 12.33 -10.34 -1.22
N GLU A 118 13.02 -9.61 -0.36
CA GLU A 118 12.44 -9.03 0.85
C GLU A 118 13.07 -7.65 1.12
N PRO A 119 12.27 -6.61 1.41
CA PRO A 119 12.79 -5.29 1.80
C PRO A 119 13.68 -5.35 3.05
N PRO A 120 14.62 -4.40 3.24
CA PRO A 120 15.44 -4.33 4.44
C PRO A 120 14.57 -4.01 5.67
N ILE A 121 14.64 -4.81 6.73
CA ILE A 121 13.76 -4.64 7.91
C ILE A 121 14.11 -3.39 8.74
N MET A 122 15.32 -2.91 8.64
CA MET A 122 15.83 -1.76 9.36
C MET A 122 15.69 -1.89 10.89
N ASP A 123 14.94 -0.97 11.52
CA ASP A 123 14.63 -0.99 12.96
C ASP A 123 13.31 -1.72 13.29
N GLY A 124 12.68 -2.34 12.29
CA GLY A 124 11.39 -3.03 12.43
C GLY A 124 10.18 -2.11 12.40
N SER A 125 10.35 -0.82 12.19
CA SER A 125 9.26 0.15 12.04
C SER A 125 9.13 0.66 10.60
N ALA A 126 8.03 1.37 10.31
CA ALA A 126 7.85 2.07 9.04
C ALA A 126 8.66 3.39 8.95
N ARG A 127 9.28 3.85 10.04
CA ARG A 127 9.97 5.15 10.11
C ARG A 127 11.11 5.30 9.11
N PRO A 128 12.02 4.32 8.93
CA PRO A 128 13.10 4.46 7.94
C PRO A 128 12.58 4.69 6.53
N TYR A 129 11.50 4.02 6.17
CA TYR A 129 10.85 4.20 4.86
C TYR A 129 10.13 5.55 4.75
N ALA A 130 9.49 6.03 5.83
CA ALA A 130 8.88 7.35 5.85
C ALA A 130 9.93 8.46 5.70
N ASN A 131 11.10 8.31 6.32
CA ASN A 131 12.23 9.22 6.14
C ASN A 131 12.71 9.20 4.68
N LEU A 132 12.82 8.00 4.07
CA LEU A 132 13.19 7.86 2.66
C LEU A 132 12.21 8.61 1.73
N VAL A 133 10.91 8.53 2.01
CA VAL A 133 9.88 9.28 1.27
C VAL A 133 10.08 10.80 1.42
N GLN A 134 10.37 11.28 2.63
CA GLN A 134 10.64 12.70 2.87
C GLN A 134 11.89 13.18 2.11
N GLU A 135 12.97 12.38 2.10
CA GLU A 135 14.19 12.68 1.36
C GLU A 135 13.97 12.64 -0.16
N ALA A 136 13.02 11.82 -0.63
CA ALA A 136 12.66 11.72 -2.05
C ALA A 136 11.78 12.89 -2.52
N GLU A 137 11.30 13.74 -1.61
CA GLU A 137 10.38 14.85 -1.83
C GLU A 137 9.08 14.44 -2.55
N LEU A 138 7.94 14.84 -2.01
CA LEU A 138 6.64 14.56 -2.62
C LEU A 138 6.28 15.63 -3.64
N VAL A 139 5.67 15.20 -4.74
CA VAL A 139 5.09 16.06 -5.77
C VAL A 139 3.66 15.64 -6.06
N GLU A 140 2.80 16.63 -6.27
CA GLU A 140 1.45 16.43 -6.77
C GLU A 140 1.50 16.16 -8.27
N GLN A 141 0.58 15.31 -8.74
CA GLN A 141 0.48 14.90 -10.12
C GLN A 141 -0.83 15.41 -10.72
N ASP A 142 -0.81 15.78 -11.99
CA ASP A 142 -1.97 16.28 -12.72
C ASP A 142 -2.93 15.12 -13.08
N ALA A 143 -3.66 14.66 -12.07
CA ALA A 143 -4.66 13.60 -12.17
C ALA A 143 -5.66 13.73 -11.02
N GLU A 144 -6.76 12.99 -11.09
CA GLU A 144 -7.70 12.82 -10.00
C GLU A 144 -7.38 11.52 -9.25
N ARG A 145 -7.46 11.55 -7.91
CA ARG A 145 -7.31 10.35 -7.10
C ARG A 145 -8.61 9.55 -7.14
N GLU A 146 -8.52 8.27 -7.44
CA GLU A 146 -9.65 7.36 -7.36
C GLU A 146 -9.90 6.90 -5.92
N TYR A 147 -11.17 6.82 -5.54
CA TYR A 147 -11.62 6.35 -4.22
C TYR A 147 -12.64 5.23 -4.36
N TYR A 148 -12.55 4.27 -3.46
CA TYR A 148 -13.64 3.35 -3.21
C TYR A 148 -14.57 3.98 -2.18
N VAL A 149 -15.80 4.24 -2.58
CA VAL A 149 -16.85 4.77 -1.70
C VAL A 149 -17.78 3.64 -1.33
N LEU A 150 -18.08 3.49 -0.06
CA LEU A 150 -19.09 2.55 0.42
C LEU A 150 -20.42 3.28 0.52
N ASP A 151 -21.39 2.84 -0.29
CA ASP A 151 -22.77 3.37 -0.23
C ASP A 151 -23.61 2.68 0.86
N GLU A 152 -23.24 1.48 1.26
CA GLU A 152 -23.91 0.67 2.27
C GLU A 152 -22.93 -0.13 3.13
N PRO A 153 -23.33 -0.56 4.34
CA PRO A 153 -22.47 -1.40 5.18
C PRO A 153 -22.15 -2.73 4.52
N ILE A 154 -20.86 -3.09 4.54
CA ILE A 154 -20.38 -4.39 4.06
C ILE A 154 -19.89 -5.21 5.25
N SER A 155 -20.33 -6.45 5.38
CA SER A 155 -19.87 -7.35 6.41
C SER A 155 -19.40 -8.68 5.85
N VAL A 156 -18.29 -9.18 6.40
CA VAL A 156 -17.75 -10.51 6.12
C VAL A 156 -17.64 -11.27 7.42
N THR A 157 -18.26 -12.46 7.48
CA THR A 157 -18.21 -13.33 8.65
C THR A 157 -17.63 -14.69 8.27
N SER A 158 -16.67 -15.15 9.06
CA SER A 158 -16.08 -16.48 8.94
C SER A 158 -15.98 -17.12 10.35
N CYS A 159 -16.64 -18.25 10.54
CA CYS A 159 -16.77 -18.91 11.84
C CYS A 159 -17.33 -17.96 12.91
N ASN A 160 -16.51 -17.63 13.92
CA ASN A 160 -16.85 -16.73 15.03
C ASN A 160 -16.20 -15.34 14.91
N ARG A 161 -15.73 -14.96 13.72
CA ARG A 161 -15.08 -13.68 13.45
C ARG A 161 -15.85 -12.93 12.39
N SER A 162 -15.98 -11.62 12.56
CA SER A 162 -16.59 -10.74 11.57
C SER A 162 -15.80 -9.44 11.44
N ILE A 163 -15.79 -8.90 10.23
CA ILE A 163 -15.32 -7.55 9.91
C ILE A 163 -16.48 -6.81 9.27
N ILE A 164 -16.71 -5.58 9.70
CA ILE A 164 -17.77 -4.73 9.16
C ILE A 164 -17.13 -3.42 8.73
N ALA A 165 -17.39 -3.02 7.49
CA ALA A 165 -17.06 -1.69 6.97
C ALA A 165 -18.37 -0.88 6.90
N LEU A 166 -18.32 0.35 7.38
CA LEU A 166 -19.47 1.25 7.40
C LEU A 166 -19.16 2.47 6.52
N PRO A 167 -20.18 3.02 5.81
CA PRO A 167 -20.04 4.31 5.15
C PRO A 167 -19.62 5.40 6.15
N HIS A 168 -18.70 6.27 5.74
CA HIS A 168 -18.23 7.40 6.53
C HIS A 168 -17.70 8.49 5.59
N ASP A 169 -17.82 9.77 6.00
CA ASP A 169 -17.41 10.93 5.19
C ASP A 169 -15.88 11.19 5.22
N GLY A 170 -15.11 10.33 5.84
CA GLY A 170 -13.66 10.43 5.94
C GLY A 170 -13.04 9.09 6.30
N PHE A 171 -11.71 9.10 6.34
CA PHE A 171 -10.92 7.94 6.71
C PHE A 171 -10.36 8.12 8.13
#